data_ce5263fdaccca11a8260ed9fb215e32a
#
_entry.id   ce5263fdaccca11a8260ed9fb215e32a
#
_cell.length_a   1.000
_cell.length_b   1.000
_cell.length_c   1.000
_cell.angle_alpha   90.00
_cell.angle_beta   90.00
_cell.angle_gamma   90.00
#
_symmetry.space_group_name_H-M   'P 1'
#
loop_
_entity.id
_entity.type
_entity.pdbx_description
1 polymer ?
#
loop_
_entity_poly.entity_id
_entity_poly.type
_entity_poly.pdbx_seq_one_letter_code
_entity_poly.pdbx_strand_id
1 'polypeptide(L)'
;ESAFSILAEAKKLEAQGKEMIHLGLGQPDFKSPQHVVDAAKKAIDDGHHGYVLANGILECRQAVTRKIKKLYNKDVDPERVMIMPGGKPTMYFAISMIGEPGAEIIYPTPGFPIYESMINYTGAKAVPYDLTKDKDLKFDPEKILSLITEKTRLLVLINPNNPTGSFVEKPAIDFLAEGLKKYPHVAILSDEIYSRQIYDGKVMP
;
A
#
# COMPACT_ATOMS: atom_id res chain seq x y z
N GLU A 1 -3.29 -11.14 11.70
CA GLU A 1 -1.96 -11.06 11.05
C GLU A 1 -0.97 -11.91 11.82
N SER A 2 -0.48 -12.98 11.20
CA SER A 2 0.43 -13.96 11.80
C SER A 2 1.76 -13.37 12.31
N ALA A 3 2.27 -12.31 11.66
CA ALA A 3 3.52 -11.67 12.05
C ALA A 3 3.49 -11.09 13.48
N PHE A 4 2.37 -10.52 13.91
CA PHE A 4 2.23 -9.98 15.27
C PHE A 4 2.04 -11.07 16.32
N SER A 5 1.38 -12.19 16.00
CA SER A 5 1.29 -13.33 16.90
C SER A 5 2.65 -14.01 17.09
N ILE A 6 3.44 -14.13 16.02
CA ILE A 6 4.82 -14.63 16.07
C ILE A 6 5.70 -13.71 16.94
N LEU A 7 5.59 -12.38 16.78
CA LEU A 7 6.32 -11.43 17.62
C LEU A 7 5.94 -11.60 19.11
N ALA A 8 4.65 -11.76 19.42
CA ALA A 8 4.20 -11.97 20.79
C ALA A 8 4.76 -13.26 21.39
N GLU A 9 4.83 -14.33 20.60
CA GLU A 9 5.42 -15.60 21.06
C GLU A 9 6.93 -15.48 21.25
N ALA A 10 7.64 -14.82 20.34
CA ALA A 10 9.07 -14.55 20.48
C ALA A 10 9.37 -13.78 21.77
N LYS A 11 8.59 -12.74 22.10
CA LYS A 11 8.73 -12.00 23.35
C LYS A 11 8.51 -12.85 24.60
N LYS A 12 7.60 -13.84 24.56
CA LYS A 12 7.43 -14.79 25.68
C LYS A 12 8.68 -15.67 25.87
N LEU A 13 9.30 -16.09 24.76
CA LEU A 13 10.53 -16.90 24.82
C LEU A 13 11.71 -16.06 25.32
N GLU A 14 11.83 -14.80 24.95
CA GLU A 14 12.81 -13.85 25.49
C GLU A 14 12.66 -13.68 27.01
N ALA A 15 11.42 -13.52 27.48
CA ALA A 15 11.12 -13.41 28.89
C ALA A 15 11.51 -14.68 29.69
N GLN A 16 11.65 -15.83 29.01
CA GLN A 16 12.15 -17.10 29.58
C GLN A 16 13.68 -17.21 29.46
N GLY A 17 14.38 -16.16 29.01
CA GLY A 17 15.84 -16.13 28.87
C GLY A 17 16.38 -16.74 27.57
N LYS A 18 15.52 -17.02 26.58
CA LYS A 18 15.99 -17.48 25.25
C LYS A 18 16.44 -16.29 24.41
N GLU A 19 17.58 -16.43 23.76
CA GLU A 19 18.05 -15.47 22.76
C GLU A 19 17.22 -15.62 21.48
N MET A 20 16.66 -14.51 21.00
CA MET A 20 15.81 -14.49 19.80
C MET A 20 16.36 -13.54 18.75
N ILE A 21 16.36 -13.97 17.49
CA ILE A 21 16.67 -13.13 16.34
C ILE A 21 15.35 -12.78 15.63
N HIS A 22 14.98 -11.49 15.66
CA HIS A 22 13.72 -11.01 15.13
C HIS A 22 13.83 -10.66 13.64
N LEU A 23 13.28 -11.52 12.77
CA LEU A 23 13.20 -11.29 11.32
C LEU A 23 11.74 -11.22 10.82
N GLY A 24 10.77 -11.26 11.73
CA GLY A 24 9.34 -11.35 11.38
C GLY A 24 8.67 -10.01 11.06
N LEU A 25 9.23 -8.89 11.54
CA LEU A 25 8.71 -7.54 11.32
C LEU A 25 9.83 -6.63 10.83
N GLY A 26 9.62 -6.04 9.65
CA GLY A 26 10.46 -4.97 9.14
C GLY A 26 10.08 -3.63 9.80
N GLN A 27 10.97 -3.08 10.61
CA GLN A 27 10.80 -1.78 11.23
C GLN A 27 12.11 -1.00 11.10
N PRO A 28 12.07 0.31 10.71
CA PRO A 28 13.27 1.15 10.73
C PRO A 28 13.89 1.20 12.13
N ASP A 29 15.21 1.08 12.23
CA ASP A 29 15.98 1.13 13.47
C ASP A 29 16.44 2.57 13.83
N PHE A 30 16.18 3.53 12.96
CA PHE A 30 16.47 4.95 13.17
C PHE A 30 15.21 5.73 13.57
N LYS A 31 15.44 6.84 14.27
CA LYS A 31 14.36 7.70 14.76
C LYS A 31 13.76 8.54 13.63
N SER A 32 12.53 9.02 13.83
CA SER A 32 11.92 10.02 12.95
C SER A 32 12.83 11.26 12.84
N PRO A 33 12.89 11.92 11.67
CA PRO A 33 13.67 13.15 11.50
C PRO A 33 13.30 14.21 12.54
N GLN A 34 14.30 14.90 13.09
CA GLN A 34 14.08 15.81 14.22
C GLN A 34 13.07 16.92 13.90
N HIS A 35 13.11 17.49 12.70
CA HIS A 35 12.14 18.52 12.29
C HIS A 35 10.68 18.04 12.30
N VAL A 36 10.42 16.75 12.06
CA VAL A 36 9.07 16.15 12.13
C VAL A 36 8.64 16.05 13.60
N VAL A 37 9.56 15.60 14.47
CA VAL A 37 9.32 15.51 15.91
C VAL A 37 9.02 16.87 16.50
N ASP A 38 9.81 17.89 16.14
CA ASP A 38 9.65 19.26 16.64
C ASP A 38 8.35 19.88 16.16
N ALA A 39 7.97 19.67 14.89
CA ALA A 39 6.68 20.11 14.36
C ALA A 39 5.48 19.48 15.09
N ALA A 40 5.57 18.18 15.43
CA ALA A 40 4.52 17.50 16.17
C ALA A 40 4.38 18.07 17.61
N LYS A 41 5.50 18.25 18.31
CA LYS A 41 5.51 18.86 19.65
C LYS A 41 4.93 20.28 19.62
N LYS A 42 5.39 21.11 18.67
CA LYS A 42 4.88 22.46 18.50
C LYS A 42 3.37 22.47 18.23
N ALA A 43 2.86 21.59 17.41
CA ALA A 43 1.42 21.52 17.14
C ALA A 43 0.60 21.22 18.40
N ILE A 44 1.12 20.37 19.30
CA ILE A 44 0.49 20.09 20.59
C ILE A 44 0.55 21.33 21.49
N ASP A 45 1.72 21.96 21.62
CA ASP A 45 1.92 23.16 22.42
C ASP A 45 1.05 24.34 21.95
N ASP A 46 0.87 24.47 20.63
CA ASP A 46 0.00 25.47 20.01
C ASP A 46 -1.51 25.16 20.17
N GLY A 47 -1.88 24.02 20.75
CA GLY A 47 -3.27 23.64 21.01
C GLY A 47 -3.99 23.00 19.81
N HIS A 48 -3.28 22.51 18.81
CA HIS A 48 -3.87 21.81 17.64
C HIS A 48 -4.29 20.37 17.99
N HIS A 49 -5.22 20.20 18.92
CA HIS A 49 -5.72 18.90 19.38
C HIS A 49 -7.26 18.82 19.44
N GLY A 50 -7.96 19.76 18.80
CA GLY A 50 -9.41 19.78 18.66
C GLY A 50 -9.93 18.94 17.49
N TYR A 51 -11.24 18.97 17.30
CA TYR A 51 -11.88 18.35 16.14
C TYR A 51 -11.45 18.98 14.83
N VAL A 52 -11.30 18.14 13.80
CA VAL A 52 -11.00 18.56 12.42
C VAL A 52 -11.95 17.87 11.45
N LEU A 53 -11.90 18.23 10.17
CA LEU A 53 -12.66 17.55 9.13
C LEU A 53 -12.21 16.08 9.01
N ALA A 54 -13.16 15.20 8.66
CA ALA A 54 -12.92 13.75 8.55
C ALA A 54 -11.83 13.37 7.53
N ASN A 55 -11.65 14.18 6.48
CA ASN A 55 -10.60 13.99 5.48
C ASN A 55 -9.25 14.63 5.85
N GLY A 56 -9.14 15.21 7.06
CA GLY A 56 -7.92 15.87 7.56
C GLY A 56 -7.87 17.38 7.30
N ILE A 57 -6.95 18.05 7.96
CA ILE A 57 -6.77 19.52 7.84
C ILE A 57 -6.35 19.91 6.42
N LEU A 58 -6.84 21.05 5.96
CA LEU A 58 -6.61 21.54 4.59
C LEU A 58 -5.12 21.67 4.26
N GLU A 59 -4.34 22.18 5.19
CA GLU A 59 -2.89 22.40 5.04
C GLU A 59 -2.14 21.11 4.75
N CYS A 60 -2.51 20.02 5.42
CA CYS A 60 -1.94 18.70 5.19
C CYS A 60 -2.35 18.14 3.82
N ARG A 61 -3.62 18.24 3.46
CA ARG A 61 -4.14 17.83 2.15
C ARG A 61 -3.47 18.59 1.01
N GLN A 62 -3.30 19.91 1.16
CA GLN A 62 -2.56 20.74 0.22
C GLN A 62 -1.07 20.36 0.14
N ALA A 63 -0.44 19.97 1.26
CA ALA A 63 0.94 19.48 1.23
C ALA A 63 1.08 18.20 0.39
N VAL A 64 0.09 17.29 0.45
CA VAL A 64 0.02 16.11 -0.39
C VAL A 64 -0.12 16.49 -1.88
N THR A 65 -1.02 17.40 -2.23
CA THR A 65 -1.21 17.82 -3.62
C THR A 65 0.03 18.51 -4.19
N ARG A 66 0.73 19.35 -3.39
CA ARG A 66 2.02 19.92 -3.80
C ARG A 66 3.07 18.84 -4.05
N LYS A 67 3.11 17.79 -3.22
CA LYS A 67 4.02 16.65 -3.42
C LYS A 67 3.70 15.90 -4.72
N ILE A 68 2.43 15.63 -5.01
CA ILE A 68 1.98 14.98 -6.24
C ILE A 68 2.37 15.82 -7.45
N LYS A 69 2.13 17.14 -7.40
CA LYS A 69 2.55 18.07 -8.47
C LYS A 69 4.05 18.01 -8.72
N LYS A 70 4.85 18.00 -7.66
CA LYS A 70 6.31 17.93 -7.76
C LYS A 70 6.81 16.61 -8.35
N LEU A 71 6.19 15.47 -7.98
CA LEU A 71 6.64 14.15 -8.38
C LEU A 71 6.13 13.74 -9.77
N TYR A 72 4.87 14.02 -10.06
CA TYR A 72 4.17 13.49 -11.23
C TYR A 72 3.72 14.58 -12.21
N ASN A 73 3.98 15.86 -11.91
CA ASN A 73 3.47 17.01 -12.67
C ASN A 73 1.94 16.99 -12.88
N LYS A 74 1.20 16.46 -11.90
CA LYS A 74 -0.27 16.37 -11.91
C LYS A 74 -0.86 17.34 -10.90
N ASP A 75 -1.92 18.02 -11.30
CA ASP A 75 -2.73 18.81 -10.41
C ASP A 75 -3.85 17.94 -9.84
N VAL A 76 -3.95 17.92 -8.50
CA VAL A 76 -4.98 17.18 -7.76
C VAL A 76 -5.69 18.14 -6.84
N ASP A 77 -7.02 18.12 -6.85
CA ASP A 77 -7.81 18.90 -5.91
C ASP A 77 -7.59 18.38 -4.48
N PRO A 78 -7.29 19.24 -3.48
CA PRO A 78 -7.22 18.84 -2.08
C PRO A 78 -8.46 18.10 -1.56
N GLU A 79 -9.64 18.31 -2.15
CA GLU A 79 -10.86 17.57 -1.77
C GLU A 79 -10.82 16.08 -2.18
N ARG A 80 -9.89 15.69 -3.04
CA ARG A 80 -9.62 14.29 -3.39
C ARG A 80 -8.55 13.64 -2.50
N VAL A 81 -8.09 14.34 -1.48
CA VAL A 81 -7.08 13.84 -0.53
C VAL A 81 -7.74 13.57 0.81
N MET A 82 -7.49 12.38 1.34
CA MET A 82 -7.90 11.98 2.69
C MET A 82 -6.67 11.56 3.49
N ILE A 83 -6.53 12.11 4.68
CA ILE A 83 -5.47 11.74 5.63
C ILE A 83 -6.02 10.67 6.56
N MET A 84 -5.36 9.51 6.58
CA MET A 84 -5.79 8.37 7.36
C MET A 84 -4.78 8.05 8.49
N PRO A 85 -5.22 7.49 9.62
CA PRO A 85 -4.33 7.10 10.72
C PRO A 85 -3.60 5.78 10.41
N GLY A 86 -2.71 5.83 9.41
CA GLY A 86 -1.94 4.68 8.92
C GLY A 86 -2.49 4.08 7.62
N GLY A 87 -1.71 3.18 7.00
CA GLY A 87 -2.04 2.57 5.70
C GLY A 87 -3.15 1.52 5.79
N LYS A 88 -3.21 0.75 6.88
CA LYS A 88 -4.20 -0.36 7.02
C LYS A 88 -5.66 0.11 6.93
N PRO A 89 -6.10 1.18 7.61
CA PRO A 89 -7.44 1.73 7.41
C PRO A 89 -7.72 2.14 5.96
N THR A 90 -6.72 2.69 5.26
CA THR A 90 -6.86 3.04 3.84
C THR A 90 -7.16 1.83 2.99
N MET A 91 -6.41 0.74 3.15
CA MET A 91 -6.62 -0.53 2.45
C MET A 91 -7.98 -1.13 2.79
N TYR A 92 -8.36 -1.11 4.09
CA TYR A 92 -9.65 -1.59 4.57
C TYR A 92 -10.81 -0.88 3.86
N PHE A 93 -10.83 0.44 3.88
CA PHE A 93 -11.92 1.20 3.27
C PHE A 93 -11.94 1.08 1.75
N ALA A 94 -10.77 1.13 1.09
CA ALA A 94 -10.69 1.01 -0.37
C ALA A 94 -11.25 -0.34 -0.85
N ILE A 95 -10.91 -1.44 -0.17
CA ILE A 95 -11.44 -2.77 -0.52
C ILE A 95 -12.91 -2.89 -0.14
N SER A 96 -13.32 -2.40 1.04
CA SER A 96 -14.72 -2.47 1.50
C SER A 96 -15.70 -1.68 0.62
N MET A 97 -15.22 -0.62 -0.04
CA MET A 97 -16.06 0.17 -0.97
C MET A 97 -16.38 -0.58 -2.27
N ILE A 98 -15.57 -1.55 -2.65
CA ILE A 98 -15.63 -2.22 -3.96
C ILE A 98 -15.91 -3.71 -3.81
N GLY A 99 -15.43 -4.32 -2.70
CA GLY A 99 -15.55 -5.74 -2.44
C GLY A 99 -16.96 -6.11 -1.99
N GLU A 100 -17.55 -7.06 -2.70
CA GLU A 100 -18.86 -7.65 -2.38
C GLU A 100 -18.93 -9.10 -2.88
N PRO A 101 -19.84 -9.94 -2.40
CA PRO A 101 -20.05 -11.28 -2.94
C PRO A 101 -20.30 -11.25 -4.46
N GLY A 102 -19.52 -12.03 -5.20
CA GLY A 102 -19.56 -12.09 -6.67
C GLY A 102 -18.57 -11.17 -7.38
N ALA A 103 -17.99 -10.16 -6.72
CA ALA A 103 -16.88 -9.38 -7.25
C ALA A 103 -15.57 -10.17 -7.18
N GLU A 104 -14.66 -9.91 -8.12
CA GLU A 104 -13.30 -10.42 -8.13
C GLU A 104 -12.32 -9.27 -7.92
N ILE A 105 -11.30 -9.51 -7.06
CA ILE A 105 -10.23 -8.54 -6.78
C ILE A 105 -8.89 -9.22 -7.05
N ILE A 106 -8.13 -8.64 -7.99
CA ILE A 106 -6.81 -9.12 -8.38
C ILE A 106 -5.77 -8.50 -7.44
N TYR A 107 -4.86 -9.30 -6.88
CA TYR A 107 -3.83 -8.85 -5.94
C TYR A 107 -2.54 -9.66 -6.06
N PRO A 108 -1.36 -9.11 -5.64
CA PRO A 108 -0.08 -9.82 -5.73
C PRO A 108 0.07 -10.92 -4.68
N THR A 109 0.69 -12.05 -5.09
CA THR A 109 1.15 -13.09 -4.16
C THR A 109 2.58 -13.53 -4.53
N PRO A 110 3.56 -13.52 -3.60
CA PRO A 110 3.48 -12.97 -2.24
C PRO A 110 3.13 -11.48 -2.22
N GLY A 111 2.32 -11.08 -1.24
CA GLY A 111 1.88 -9.70 -1.06
C GLY A 111 1.67 -9.37 0.42
N PHE A 112 1.37 -8.13 0.72
CA PHE A 112 1.08 -7.74 2.09
C PHE A 112 -0.24 -8.38 2.56
N PRO A 113 -0.25 -9.12 3.71
CA PRO A 113 -1.34 -10.04 4.05
C PRO A 113 -2.72 -9.40 4.23
N ILE A 114 -2.79 -8.09 4.48
CA ILE A 114 -4.07 -7.42 4.69
C ILE A 114 -4.96 -7.43 3.44
N TYR A 115 -4.36 -7.41 2.25
CA TYR A 115 -5.13 -7.41 1.00
C TYR A 115 -6.00 -8.66 0.89
N GLU A 116 -5.40 -9.83 0.98
CA GLU A 116 -6.16 -11.09 0.93
C GLU A 116 -7.17 -11.20 2.06
N SER A 117 -6.77 -10.82 3.29
CA SER A 117 -7.65 -10.85 4.44
C SER A 117 -8.89 -9.97 4.25
N MET A 118 -8.71 -8.76 3.70
CA MET A 118 -9.82 -7.84 3.47
C MET A 118 -10.70 -8.26 2.30
N ILE A 119 -10.13 -8.78 1.22
CA ILE A 119 -10.90 -9.31 0.10
C ILE A 119 -11.83 -10.42 0.59
N ASN A 120 -11.27 -11.38 1.34
CA ASN A 120 -12.05 -12.48 1.90
C ASN A 120 -13.11 -12.00 2.90
N TYR A 121 -12.80 -10.97 3.70
CA TYR A 121 -13.74 -10.38 4.66
C TYR A 121 -14.98 -9.78 3.98
N THR A 122 -14.84 -9.18 2.79
CA THR A 122 -15.97 -8.62 2.03
C THR A 122 -16.82 -9.68 1.32
N GLY A 123 -16.36 -10.93 1.27
CA GLY A 123 -16.99 -12.00 0.50
C GLY A 123 -16.67 -11.95 -1.01
N ALA A 124 -15.81 -11.03 -1.44
CA ALA A 124 -15.29 -11.02 -2.81
C ALA A 124 -14.34 -12.19 -3.04
N LYS A 125 -14.18 -12.58 -4.29
CA LYS A 125 -13.22 -13.61 -4.69
C LYS A 125 -11.83 -13.00 -4.83
N ALA A 126 -10.88 -13.51 -4.05
CA ALA A 126 -9.48 -13.19 -4.17
C ALA A 126 -8.87 -13.88 -5.41
N VAL A 127 -8.29 -13.10 -6.33
CA VAL A 127 -7.66 -13.58 -7.57
C VAL A 127 -6.17 -13.21 -7.53
N PRO A 128 -5.29 -14.13 -7.12
CA PRO A 128 -3.87 -13.82 -7.00
C PRO A 128 -3.18 -13.77 -8.36
N TYR A 129 -2.33 -12.75 -8.58
CA TYR A 129 -1.27 -12.85 -9.58
C TYR A 129 0.04 -13.26 -8.90
N ASP A 130 0.59 -14.39 -9.36
CA ASP A 130 1.67 -15.07 -8.69
C ASP A 130 3.03 -14.57 -9.22
N LEU A 131 3.77 -13.88 -8.35
CA LEU A 131 5.10 -13.36 -8.63
C LEU A 131 6.19 -14.43 -8.56
N THR A 132 5.92 -15.60 -7.93
CA THR A 132 6.93 -16.66 -7.75
C THR A 132 7.16 -17.51 -8.99
N LYS A 133 6.32 -17.38 -10.01
CA LYS A 133 6.45 -18.13 -11.26
C LYS A 133 7.66 -17.70 -12.08
N ASP A 134 8.17 -16.51 -11.87
CA ASP A 134 9.44 -16.05 -12.38
C ASP A 134 10.50 -16.11 -11.27
N LYS A 135 11.70 -16.62 -11.59
CA LYS A 135 12.82 -16.70 -10.64
C LYS A 135 13.23 -15.34 -10.08
N ASP A 136 13.00 -14.29 -10.85
CA ASP A 136 13.31 -12.91 -10.48
C ASP A 136 12.11 -12.19 -9.84
N LEU A 137 11.02 -12.90 -9.51
CA LEU A 137 9.78 -12.33 -8.94
C LEU A 137 9.21 -11.20 -9.82
N LYS A 138 9.31 -11.36 -11.14
CA LYS A 138 8.94 -10.32 -12.10
C LYS A 138 7.43 -10.15 -12.20
N PHE A 139 7.06 -8.89 -12.34
CA PHE A 139 5.71 -8.46 -12.67
C PHE A 139 5.43 -8.73 -14.14
N ASP A 140 4.40 -9.50 -14.42
CA ASP A 140 3.95 -9.85 -15.78
C ASP A 140 2.60 -9.17 -16.08
N PRO A 141 2.59 -8.04 -16.81
CA PRO A 141 1.37 -7.30 -17.10
C PRO A 141 0.42 -8.05 -18.04
N GLU A 142 0.91 -8.89 -18.96
CA GLU A 142 0.07 -9.70 -19.84
C GLU A 142 -0.72 -10.74 -19.02
N LYS A 143 -0.03 -11.38 -18.08
CA LYS A 143 -0.65 -12.32 -17.17
C LYS A 143 -1.72 -11.67 -16.32
N ILE A 144 -1.47 -10.48 -15.80
CA ILE A 144 -2.45 -9.73 -15.00
C ILE A 144 -3.68 -9.39 -15.85
N LEU A 145 -3.48 -8.88 -17.05
CA LEU A 145 -4.59 -8.58 -17.96
C LEU A 145 -5.43 -9.83 -18.30
N SER A 146 -4.79 -11.00 -18.40
CA SER A 146 -5.49 -12.27 -18.67
C SER A 146 -6.36 -12.76 -17.51
N LEU A 147 -6.17 -12.23 -16.29
CA LEU A 147 -6.99 -12.57 -15.13
C LEU A 147 -8.29 -11.74 -15.04
N ILE A 148 -8.40 -10.68 -15.84
CA ILE A 148 -9.56 -9.79 -15.79
C ILE A 148 -10.78 -10.46 -16.41
N THR A 149 -11.88 -10.43 -15.69
CA THR A 149 -13.21 -10.89 -16.11
C THR A 149 -14.25 -9.78 -15.97
N GLU A 150 -15.46 -10.02 -16.43
CA GLU A 150 -16.61 -9.11 -16.21
C GLU A 150 -16.94 -8.90 -14.71
N LYS A 151 -16.45 -9.77 -13.84
CA LYS A 151 -16.64 -9.70 -12.39
C LYS A 151 -15.51 -8.96 -11.68
N THR A 152 -14.40 -8.71 -12.34
CA THR A 152 -13.26 -8.00 -11.76
C THR A 152 -13.67 -6.55 -11.46
N ARG A 153 -13.41 -6.09 -10.25
CA ARG A 153 -13.74 -4.73 -9.80
C ARG A 153 -12.52 -3.92 -9.36
N LEU A 154 -11.49 -4.62 -8.89
CA LEU A 154 -10.29 -3.97 -8.37
C LEU A 154 -9.04 -4.74 -8.78
N LEU A 155 -8.00 -4.01 -9.16
CA LEU A 155 -6.63 -4.49 -9.29
C LEU A 155 -5.77 -3.78 -8.24
N VAL A 156 -5.12 -4.55 -7.38
CA VAL A 156 -4.17 -4.04 -6.38
C VAL A 156 -2.75 -4.15 -6.95
N LEU A 157 -2.05 -3.03 -6.98
CA LEU A 157 -0.64 -2.92 -7.34
C LEU A 157 0.15 -2.45 -6.12
N ILE A 158 1.24 -3.14 -5.77
CA ILE A 158 2.14 -2.75 -4.70
C ILE A 158 3.52 -2.54 -5.33
N ASN A 159 3.97 -1.29 -5.41
CA ASN A 159 5.24 -0.98 -6.08
C ASN A 159 6.05 0.08 -5.31
N PRO A 160 7.24 -0.24 -4.81
CA PRO A 160 7.86 -1.57 -4.67
C PRO A 160 7.04 -2.54 -3.81
N ASN A 161 7.13 -3.84 -4.13
CA ASN A 161 6.29 -4.86 -3.50
C ASN A 161 6.80 -5.26 -2.10
N ASN A 162 5.88 -5.49 -1.19
CA ASN A 162 6.11 -6.12 0.11
C ASN A 162 5.46 -7.53 0.09
N PRO A 163 6.19 -8.64 0.37
CA PRO A 163 7.52 -8.69 1.00
C PRO A 163 8.70 -8.86 0.04
N THR A 164 8.49 -8.97 -1.28
CA THR A 164 9.52 -9.42 -2.23
C THR A 164 10.61 -8.37 -2.50
N GLY A 165 10.32 -7.08 -2.25
CA GLY A 165 11.20 -5.98 -2.66
C GLY A 165 11.29 -5.76 -4.17
N SER A 166 10.53 -6.51 -4.96
CA SER A 166 10.50 -6.36 -6.42
C SER A 166 9.97 -4.99 -6.83
N PHE A 167 10.54 -4.45 -7.89
CA PHE A 167 10.21 -3.14 -8.43
C PHE A 167 9.70 -3.28 -9.86
N VAL A 168 8.55 -2.67 -10.14
CA VAL A 168 7.95 -2.66 -11.48
C VAL A 168 8.41 -1.42 -12.21
N GLU A 169 9.04 -1.61 -13.36
CA GLU A 169 9.59 -0.53 -14.17
C GLU A 169 8.50 0.08 -15.08
N LYS A 170 8.76 1.32 -15.52
CA LYS A 170 7.81 2.10 -16.31
C LYS A 170 7.24 1.36 -17.54
N PRO A 171 8.04 0.64 -18.38
CA PRO A 171 7.47 -0.04 -19.54
C PRO A 171 6.37 -1.05 -19.20
N ALA A 172 6.51 -1.78 -18.09
CA ALA A 172 5.50 -2.75 -17.65
C ALA A 172 4.24 -2.04 -17.12
N ILE A 173 4.40 -0.91 -16.41
CA ILE A 173 3.27 -0.09 -15.96
C ILE A 173 2.54 0.52 -17.16
N ASP A 174 3.25 1.07 -18.14
CA ASP A 174 2.66 1.65 -19.36
C ASP A 174 1.88 0.59 -20.14
N PHE A 175 2.42 -0.61 -20.29
CA PHE A 175 1.75 -1.72 -20.95
C PHE A 175 0.45 -2.11 -20.23
N LEU A 176 0.52 -2.25 -18.90
CA LEU A 176 -0.66 -2.55 -18.10
C LEU A 176 -1.71 -1.45 -18.21
N ALA A 177 -1.31 -0.19 -18.09
CA ALA A 177 -2.21 0.95 -18.17
C ALA A 177 -2.93 1.02 -19.53
N GLU A 178 -2.21 0.74 -20.63
CA GLU A 178 -2.81 0.69 -21.97
C GLU A 178 -3.81 -0.47 -22.08
N GLY A 179 -3.45 -1.66 -21.58
CA GLY A 179 -4.34 -2.81 -21.57
C GLY A 179 -5.63 -2.58 -20.76
N LEU A 180 -5.51 -1.89 -19.62
CA LEU A 180 -6.63 -1.59 -18.73
C LEU A 180 -7.67 -0.63 -19.33
N LYS A 181 -7.34 0.14 -20.37
CA LYS A 181 -8.33 0.98 -21.08
C LYS A 181 -9.50 0.18 -21.65
N LYS A 182 -9.30 -1.11 -21.90
CA LYS A 182 -10.35 -2.04 -22.35
C LYS A 182 -11.31 -2.45 -21.24
N TYR A 183 -10.97 -2.17 -19.98
CA TYR A 183 -11.68 -2.62 -18.79
C TYR A 183 -12.06 -1.45 -17.87
N PRO A 184 -12.90 -0.49 -18.33
CA PRO A 184 -13.22 0.73 -17.59
C PRO A 184 -13.97 0.48 -16.28
N HIS A 185 -14.45 -0.74 -16.04
CA HIS A 185 -15.12 -1.18 -14.82
C HIS A 185 -14.14 -1.63 -13.72
N VAL A 186 -12.83 -1.73 -14.03
CA VAL A 186 -11.80 -2.15 -13.07
C VAL A 186 -11.13 -0.92 -12.47
N ALA A 187 -11.28 -0.75 -11.16
CA ALA A 187 -10.54 0.26 -10.41
C ALA A 187 -9.10 -0.22 -10.14
N ILE A 188 -8.19 0.72 -9.91
CA ILE A 188 -6.79 0.44 -9.56
C ILE A 188 -6.51 1.01 -8.16
N LEU A 189 -6.00 0.18 -7.26
CA LEU A 189 -5.41 0.60 -5.99
C LEU A 189 -3.89 0.50 -6.12
N SER A 190 -3.20 1.64 -6.20
CA SER A 190 -1.74 1.72 -6.22
C SER A 190 -1.22 1.97 -4.81
N ASP A 191 -0.55 0.96 -4.23
CA ASP A 191 0.14 1.08 -2.96
C ASP A 191 1.61 1.44 -3.22
N GLU A 192 1.94 2.69 -2.92
CA GLU A 192 3.26 3.29 -3.17
C GLU A 192 4.00 3.62 -1.87
N ILE A 193 3.71 2.90 -0.77
CA ILE A 193 4.31 3.17 0.53
C ILE A 193 5.84 3.16 0.48
N TYR A 194 6.44 2.33 -0.38
CA TYR A 194 7.88 2.20 -0.57
C TYR A 194 8.44 3.02 -1.73
N SER A 195 7.67 3.92 -2.32
CA SER A 195 8.08 4.74 -3.48
C SER A 195 9.36 5.58 -3.28
N ARG A 196 9.80 5.76 -2.03
CA ARG A 196 11.04 6.46 -1.65
C ARG A 196 12.18 5.52 -1.25
N GLN A 197 11.95 4.20 -1.27
CA GLN A 197 12.94 3.17 -0.97
C GLN A 197 13.31 2.40 -2.24
N ILE A 198 13.82 3.13 -3.22
CA ILE A 198 14.23 2.62 -4.52
C ILE A 198 15.75 2.78 -4.62
N TYR A 199 16.42 1.74 -5.08
CA TYR A 199 17.88 1.63 -5.14
C TYR A 199 18.36 1.58 -6.60
N ASP A 200 19.68 1.54 -6.78
CA ASP A 200 20.35 1.35 -8.08
C ASP A 200 20.03 2.41 -9.14
N GLY A 201 19.76 3.65 -8.68
CA GLY A 201 19.46 4.77 -9.58
C GLY A 201 18.09 4.67 -10.28
N LYS A 202 17.26 3.70 -9.91
CA LYS A 202 15.89 3.57 -10.44
C LYS A 202 15.00 4.68 -9.92
N VAL A 203 13.96 5.01 -10.67
CA VAL A 203 12.98 6.05 -10.35
C VAL A 203 11.59 5.45 -10.43
N MET A 204 10.71 5.86 -9.51
CA MET A 204 9.30 5.46 -9.50
C MET A 204 8.64 5.85 -10.84
N PRO A 205 7.95 4.92 -11.52
CA PRO A 205 7.33 5.16 -12.83
C PRO A 205 6.14 6.10 -12.78
#